data_1eb8aac73e2ec93309218241d96ad9bb
#
_entry.id   1eb8aac73e2ec93309218241d96ad9bb
#
_cell.length_a   1.000
_cell.length_b   1.000
_cell.length_c   1.000
_cell.angle_alpha   90.00
_cell.angle_beta   90.00
_cell.angle_gamma   90.00
#
_symmetry.space_group_name_H-M   'P 1'
#
loop_
_entity.id
_entity.type
_entity.pdbx_description
1 polymer ?
#
loop_
_entity_poly.entity_id
_entity_poly.type
_entity_poly.pdbx_seq_one_letter_code
_entity_poly.pdbx_strand_id
1 'polypeptide(L)'
;KIPTEVAAIEALQALDAQTISASLSASSAISKQQTIEEMQRWLLMSKRTQEWKDNPVNVVDAVYAFMQGNEKNWNRQADNAILKLDGKTLPMPKDSTTLGYVKTERDGMATQLSIDKKSDYTSWGAVYAEFKQPISEIANAESGIKVTRKVTSKAQVGDKVKVVLTIVADRDYDFVKVIDRRAACLEPVNQLSGYQWGMGCYVAPHDDATNFYFDRLSKGKHVVEIEYFVDRQGEYQSGSCSAQCTYSPEFGGRAEAYRLNVKE
;
A
#
# COMPACT_ATOMS: atom_id res chain seq x y z
N LYS A 1 -20.10 1.86 5.23
CA LYS A 1 -19.82 1.22 3.92
C LYS A 1 -19.80 -0.31 4.04
N ILE A 2 -19.10 -0.89 5.03
CA ILE A 2 -18.98 -2.35 5.17
C ILE A 2 -20.34 -3.04 5.32
N PRO A 3 -21.25 -2.63 6.23
CA PRO A 3 -22.56 -3.26 6.34
C PRO A 3 -23.41 -3.17 5.05
N THR A 4 -23.26 -2.09 4.30
CA THR A 4 -23.97 -1.90 3.02
C THR A 4 -23.45 -2.88 1.96
N GLU A 5 -22.14 -3.08 1.89
CA GLU A 5 -21.50 -4.02 0.97
C GLU A 5 -21.86 -5.47 1.32
N VAL A 6 -21.83 -5.82 2.60
CA VAL A 6 -22.24 -7.14 3.10
C VAL A 6 -23.70 -7.43 2.73
N ALA A 7 -24.61 -6.51 3.04
CA ALA A 7 -26.03 -6.65 2.71
C ALA A 7 -26.29 -6.80 1.21
N ALA A 8 -25.49 -6.10 0.37
CA ALA A 8 -25.60 -6.22 -1.07
C ALA A 8 -25.10 -7.58 -1.58
N ILE A 9 -23.99 -8.11 -1.03
CA ILE A 9 -23.51 -9.46 -1.34
C ILE A 9 -24.55 -10.50 -0.97
N GLU A 10 -25.10 -10.45 0.23
CA GLU A 10 -26.13 -11.39 0.71
C GLU A 10 -27.39 -11.33 -0.15
N ALA A 11 -27.85 -10.12 -0.49
CA ALA A 11 -29.00 -9.94 -1.37
C ALA A 11 -28.76 -10.56 -2.77
N LEU A 12 -27.58 -10.32 -3.36
CA LEU A 12 -27.21 -10.91 -4.65
C LEU A 12 -27.10 -12.43 -4.56
N GLN A 13 -26.59 -12.99 -3.48
CA GLN A 13 -26.51 -14.44 -3.28
C GLN A 13 -27.89 -15.08 -3.16
N ALA A 14 -28.84 -14.39 -2.51
CA ALA A 14 -30.22 -14.87 -2.31
C ALA A 14 -31.10 -14.76 -3.57
N LEU A 15 -30.75 -13.89 -4.54
CA LEU A 15 -31.54 -13.71 -5.76
C LEU A 15 -31.34 -14.87 -6.73
N ASP A 16 -32.43 -15.42 -7.27
CA ASP A 16 -32.38 -16.42 -8.32
C ASP A 16 -31.86 -15.86 -9.66
N ALA A 17 -31.12 -16.68 -10.41
CA ALA A 17 -30.52 -16.28 -11.70
C ALA A 17 -31.57 -15.77 -12.71
N GLN A 18 -32.81 -16.23 -12.65
CA GLN A 18 -33.92 -15.81 -13.52
C GLN A 18 -34.41 -14.39 -13.23
N THR A 19 -34.37 -13.97 -11.97
CA THR A 19 -34.83 -12.64 -11.54
C THR A 19 -33.86 -11.53 -12.01
N ILE A 20 -32.56 -11.83 -12.11
CA ILE A 20 -31.55 -10.87 -12.53
C ILE A 20 -31.54 -10.68 -14.05
N SER A 21 -31.71 -11.75 -14.82
CA SER A 21 -31.73 -11.67 -16.28
C SER A 21 -32.91 -10.87 -16.86
N ALA A 22 -34.00 -10.75 -16.10
CA ALA A 22 -35.17 -9.96 -16.48
C ALA A 22 -34.98 -8.44 -16.26
N SER A 23 -34.06 -8.02 -15.39
CA SER A 23 -33.87 -6.63 -14.98
C SER A 23 -32.64 -5.95 -15.59
N LEU A 24 -31.71 -6.70 -16.17
CA LEU A 24 -30.50 -6.17 -16.80
C LEU A 24 -30.60 -6.29 -18.32
N SER A 25 -30.64 -5.15 -19.02
CA SER A 25 -30.55 -5.12 -20.48
C SER A 25 -29.26 -5.79 -20.95
N ALA A 26 -29.33 -6.60 -21.99
CA ALA A 26 -28.32 -7.53 -22.49
C ALA A 26 -26.97 -6.94 -22.95
N SER A 27 -26.70 -5.67 -22.76
CA SER A 27 -25.50 -4.97 -23.27
C SER A 27 -24.36 -4.77 -22.26
N SER A 28 -24.50 -5.18 -21.00
CA SER A 28 -23.42 -5.09 -19.98
C SER A 28 -23.58 -6.16 -18.89
N ALA A 29 -23.83 -7.38 -19.26
CA ALA A 29 -24.00 -8.46 -18.29
C ALA A 29 -22.65 -8.87 -17.67
N ILE A 30 -22.15 -8.09 -16.71
CA ILE A 30 -21.30 -8.61 -15.66
C ILE A 30 -22.12 -9.70 -14.99
N SER A 31 -21.60 -10.93 -14.98
CA SER A 31 -22.35 -12.04 -14.37
C SER A 31 -22.57 -11.75 -12.88
N LYS A 32 -23.70 -12.19 -12.30
CA LYS A 32 -23.96 -12.13 -10.86
C LYS A 32 -22.75 -12.57 -10.04
N GLN A 33 -22.14 -13.67 -10.44
CA GLN A 33 -20.97 -14.23 -9.78
C GLN A 33 -19.77 -13.27 -9.81
N GLN A 34 -19.51 -12.66 -10.96
CA GLN A 34 -18.43 -11.68 -11.10
C GLN A 34 -18.67 -10.45 -10.22
N THR A 35 -19.90 -9.96 -10.13
CA THR A 35 -20.25 -8.85 -9.24
C THR A 35 -19.98 -9.20 -7.78
N ILE A 36 -20.41 -10.39 -7.32
CA ILE A 36 -20.14 -10.87 -5.96
C ILE A 36 -18.64 -10.95 -5.69
N GLU A 37 -17.85 -11.49 -6.62
CA GLU A 37 -16.39 -11.59 -6.49
C GLU A 37 -15.72 -10.23 -6.42
N GLU A 38 -16.15 -9.25 -7.20
CA GLU A 38 -15.65 -7.87 -7.14
C GLU A 38 -15.97 -7.20 -5.80
N MET A 39 -17.17 -7.43 -5.26
CA MET A 39 -17.56 -6.92 -3.94
C MET A 39 -16.77 -7.60 -2.82
N GLN A 40 -16.59 -8.90 -2.87
CA GLN A 40 -15.74 -9.65 -1.93
C GLN A 40 -14.26 -9.16 -2.01
N ARG A 41 -13.77 -8.91 -3.22
CA ARG A 41 -12.45 -8.31 -3.42
C ARG A 41 -12.34 -6.94 -2.77
N TRP A 42 -13.37 -6.11 -2.91
CA TRP A 42 -13.41 -4.80 -2.26
C TRP A 42 -13.34 -4.92 -0.73
N LEU A 43 -14.07 -5.86 -0.13
CA LEU A 43 -14.00 -6.13 1.32
C LEU A 43 -12.57 -6.50 1.76
N LEU A 44 -11.91 -7.41 1.05
CA LEU A 44 -10.52 -7.78 1.33
C LEU A 44 -9.57 -6.58 1.24
N MET A 45 -9.68 -5.78 0.19
CA MET A 45 -8.85 -4.60 0.01
C MET A 45 -9.12 -3.54 1.08
N SER A 46 -10.38 -3.36 1.46
CA SER A 46 -10.75 -2.47 2.55
C SER A 46 -10.14 -2.93 3.88
N LYS A 47 -10.17 -4.24 4.17
CA LYS A 47 -9.55 -4.79 5.40
C LYS A 47 -8.03 -4.64 5.40
N ARG A 48 -7.37 -4.71 4.26
CA ARG A 48 -5.92 -4.56 4.15
C ARG A 48 -5.45 -3.12 4.34
N THR A 49 -6.25 -2.15 3.89
CA THR A 49 -5.89 -0.73 3.93
C THR A 49 -6.45 0.00 5.15
N GLN A 50 -7.45 -0.57 5.82
CA GLN A 50 -8.14 0.04 6.96
C GLN A 50 -8.31 -0.97 8.11
N GLU A 51 -8.20 -0.49 9.33
CA GLU A 51 -8.52 -1.28 10.51
C GLU A 51 -10.02 -1.18 10.81
N TRP A 52 -10.72 -2.34 10.91
CA TRP A 52 -12.15 -2.40 11.20
C TRP A 52 -12.44 -2.56 12.70
N LYS A 53 -11.76 -1.77 13.53
CA LYS A 53 -11.82 -1.90 15.00
C LYS A 53 -13.09 -1.36 15.65
N ASP A 54 -13.76 -0.43 14.98
CA ASP A 54 -14.85 0.33 15.60
C ASP A 54 -16.14 -0.48 15.80
N ASN A 55 -16.30 -1.58 15.05
CA ASN A 55 -17.45 -2.47 15.20
C ASN A 55 -17.10 -3.93 14.84
N PRO A 56 -16.85 -4.78 15.84
CA PRO A 56 -16.52 -6.19 15.59
C PRO A 56 -17.64 -6.97 14.88
N VAL A 57 -18.92 -6.56 14.99
CA VAL A 57 -20.03 -7.18 14.26
C VAL A 57 -19.81 -7.04 12.74
N ASN A 58 -19.36 -5.88 12.28
CA ASN A 58 -19.05 -5.68 10.85
C ASN A 58 -17.98 -6.65 10.33
N VAL A 59 -17.04 -7.05 11.18
CA VAL A 59 -16.00 -8.03 10.82
C VAL A 59 -16.61 -9.42 10.65
N VAL A 60 -17.47 -9.82 11.58
CA VAL A 60 -18.16 -11.12 11.53
C VAL A 60 -19.06 -11.20 10.30
N ASP A 61 -19.88 -10.17 10.05
CA ASP A 61 -20.77 -10.12 8.90
C ASP A 61 -19.98 -10.14 7.59
N ALA A 62 -18.87 -9.41 7.50
CA ALA A 62 -18.02 -9.42 6.31
C ALA A 62 -17.37 -10.78 6.06
N VAL A 63 -16.90 -11.47 7.12
CA VAL A 63 -16.36 -12.83 7.01
C VAL A 63 -17.44 -13.79 6.56
N TYR A 64 -18.64 -13.69 7.13
CA TYR A 64 -19.78 -14.53 6.77
C TYR A 64 -20.19 -14.34 5.29
N ALA A 65 -20.34 -13.09 4.84
CA ALA A 65 -20.66 -12.78 3.44
C ALA A 65 -19.55 -13.24 2.47
N PHE A 66 -18.29 -13.20 2.91
CA PHE A 66 -17.17 -13.72 2.13
C PHE A 66 -17.19 -15.25 2.04
N MET A 67 -17.58 -15.93 3.10
CA MET A 67 -17.64 -17.39 3.16
C MET A 67 -18.87 -17.97 2.44
N GLN A 68 -20.00 -17.30 2.51
CA GLN A 68 -21.22 -17.73 1.82
C GLN A 68 -21.00 -17.81 0.30
N GLY A 69 -21.54 -18.85 -0.31
CA GLY A 69 -21.38 -19.08 -1.76
C GLY A 69 -20.03 -19.70 -2.16
N ASN A 70 -19.05 -19.73 -1.25
CA ASN A 70 -17.75 -20.36 -1.47
C ASN A 70 -17.62 -21.75 -0.80
N GLU A 71 -18.68 -22.28 -0.24
CA GLU A 71 -18.67 -23.55 0.50
C GLU A 71 -18.10 -24.72 -0.31
N LYS A 72 -18.38 -24.76 -1.60
CA LYS A 72 -17.81 -25.77 -2.51
C LYS A 72 -16.30 -25.61 -2.70
N ASN A 73 -15.75 -24.40 -2.52
CA ASN A 73 -14.35 -24.08 -2.74
C ASN A 73 -13.48 -24.39 -1.51
N TRP A 74 -14.06 -24.32 -0.30
CA TRP A 74 -13.34 -24.59 0.96
C TRP A 74 -12.93 -26.06 1.12
N ASN A 75 -13.67 -26.98 0.52
CA ASN A 75 -13.44 -28.43 0.59
C ASN A 75 -12.70 -28.99 -0.64
N ARG A 76 -12.30 -28.14 -1.60
CA ARG A 76 -11.55 -28.61 -2.77
C ARG A 76 -10.07 -28.73 -2.42
N GLN A 77 -9.46 -29.83 -2.85
CA GLN A 77 -7.99 -29.92 -2.89
C GLN A 77 -7.47 -28.77 -3.72
N ALA A 78 -6.53 -28.00 -3.15
CA ALA A 78 -5.94 -26.84 -3.78
C ALA A 78 -5.32 -27.24 -5.12
N ASP A 79 -5.94 -26.82 -6.22
CA ASP A 79 -5.35 -26.89 -7.54
C ASP A 79 -4.45 -25.65 -7.67
N ASN A 80 -3.17 -25.84 -7.37
CA ASN A 80 -2.21 -24.74 -7.35
C ASN A 80 -2.01 -24.21 -8.77
N ALA A 81 -2.09 -22.89 -8.93
CA ALA A 81 -1.71 -22.25 -10.17
C ALA A 81 -0.24 -22.52 -10.49
N ILE A 82 0.06 -22.81 -11.75
CA ILE A 82 1.44 -22.97 -12.23
C ILE A 82 1.96 -21.58 -12.56
N LEU A 83 2.98 -21.14 -11.83
CA LEU A 83 3.65 -19.86 -12.07
C LEU A 83 4.89 -20.08 -12.93
N LYS A 84 5.06 -19.28 -13.97
CA LYS A 84 6.26 -19.28 -14.80
C LYS A 84 6.86 -17.88 -14.86
N LEU A 85 8.16 -17.77 -14.63
CA LEU A 85 8.94 -16.57 -14.87
C LEU A 85 9.83 -16.75 -16.09
N ASP A 86 9.69 -15.88 -17.08
CA ASP A 86 10.40 -15.95 -18.37
C ASP A 86 10.34 -17.36 -18.99
N GLY A 87 9.15 -17.98 -18.97
CA GLY A 87 8.88 -19.31 -19.49
C GLY A 87 9.34 -20.48 -18.61
N LYS A 88 10.06 -20.24 -17.51
CA LYS A 88 10.51 -21.27 -16.58
C LYS A 88 9.53 -21.43 -15.42
N THR A 89 9.09 -22.66 -15.17
CA THR A 89 8.19 -22.96 -14.06
C THR A 89 8.87 -22.68 -12.72
N LEU A 90 8.21 -21.90 -11.87
CA LEU A 90 8.61 -21.70 -10.48
C LEU A 90 8.26 -22.95 -9.68
N PRO A 91 9.23 -23.56 -8.97
CA PRO A 91 8.92 -24.61 -8.03
C PRO A 91 8.11 -24.01 -6.88
N MET A 92 6.87 -24.47 -6.73
CA MET A 92 6.04 -24.09 -5.58
C MET A 92 6.32 -25.05 -4.43
N PRO A 93 6.70 -24.55 -3.26
CA PRO A 93 6.83 -25.41 -2.09
C PRO A 93 5.47 -26.04 -1.75
N LYS A 94 5.48 -27.26 -1.23
CA LYS A 94 4.25 -27.84 -0.67
C LYS A 94 3.78 -26.96 0.49
N ASP A 95 2.50 -26.64 0.51
CA ASP A 95 1.91 -25.93 1.63
C ASP A 95 2.06 -26.79 2.90
N SER A 96 3.02 -26.40 3.74
CA SER A 96 3.27 -27.05 5.04
C SER A 96 2.63 -26.30 6.20
N THR A 97 2.03 -25.14 5.92
CA THR A 97 1.59 -24.20 6.96
C THR A 97 0.10 -24.28 7.24
N THR A 98 -0.67 -24.99 6.44
CA THR A 98 -2.16 -25.06 6.53
C THR A 98 -2.87 -23.71 6.44
N LEU A 99 -2.15 -22.64 6.08
CA LEU A 99 -2.71 -21.28 5.96
C LEU A 99 -3.34 -21.00 4.60
N GLY A 100 -3.31 -21.97 3.69
CA GLY A 100 -3.93 -21.83 2.36
C GLY A 100 -3.22 -20.88 1.41
N TYR A 101 -1.97 -20.50 1.68
CA TYR A 101 -1.13 -19.73 0.75
C TYR A 101 0.28 -20.31 0.64
N VAL A 102 0.92 -20.05 -0.48
CA VAL A 102 2.30 -20.44 -0.74
C VAL A 102 3.10 -19.18 -1.09
N LYS A 103 4.25 -19.02 -0.45
CA LYS A 103 5.22 -17.97 -0.75
C LYS A 103 6.49 -18.60 -1.30
N THR A 104 7.00 -18.08 -2.40
CA THR A 104 8.29 -18.47 -2.97
C THR A 104 9.09 -17.23 -3.32
N GLU A 105 10.41 -17.31 -3.18
CA GLU A 105 11.34 -16.24 -3.51
C GLU A 105 12.34 -16.78 -4.54
N ARG A 106 12.79 -15.91 -5.43
CA ARG A 106 13.79 -16.24 -6.44
C ARG A 106 14.71 -15.05 -6.66
N ASP A 107 15.99 -15.34 -6.70
CA ASP A 107 16.99 -14.37 -7.12
C ASP A 107 16.98 -14.17 -8.64
N GLY A 108 17.30 -12.95 -9.07
CA GLY A 108 17.43 -12.54 -10.45
C GLY A 108 16.25 -11.77 -11.00
N MET A 109 16.51 -11.07 -12.09
CA MET A 109 15.47 -10.27 -12.79
C MET A 109 14.57 -11.20 -13.60
N ALA A 110 13.30 -10.85 -13.66
CA ALA A 110 12.32 -11.47 -14.55
C ALA A 110 11.50 -10.35 -15.21
N THR A 111 11.20 -10.55 -16.49
CA THR A 111 10.45 -9.57 -17.29
C THR A 111 9.02 -10.01 -17.55
N GLN A 112 8.75 -11.31 -17.48
CA GLN A 112 7.43 -11.87 -17.77
C GLN A 112 7.00 -12.86 -16.69
N LEU A 113 5.82 -12.64 -16.13
CA LEU A 113 5.12 -13.60 -15.29
C LEU A 113 3.94 -14.19 -16.08
N SER A 114 3.88 -15.53 -16.14
CA SER A 114 2.72 -16.26 -16.66
C SER A 114 2.10 -17.08 -15.54
N ILE A 115 0.78 -17.07 -15.46
CA ILE A 115 0.00 -17.81 -14.49
C ILE A 115 -0.94 -18.74 -15.25
N ASP A 116 -0.78 -20.04 -15.07
CA ASP A 116 -1.65 -21.06 -15.63
C ASP A 116 -2.46 -21.68 -14.48
N LYS A 117 -3.76 -21.45 -14.50
CA LYS A 117 -4.71 -21.91 -13.50
C LYS A 117 -5.84 -22.68 -14.16
N LYS A 118 -6.03 -23.94 -13.77
CA LYS A 118 -7.05 -24.82 -14.35
C LYS A 118 -8.38 -24.78 -13.63
N SER A 119 -8.38 -24.36 -12.36
CA SER A 119 -9.59 -24.27 -11.56
C SER A 119 -10.41 -23.01 -11.90
N ASP A 120 -11.73 -23.11 -11.75
CA ASP A 120 -12.71 -22.05 -11.99
C ASP A 120 -12.97 -21.14 -10.79
N TYR A 121 -12.39 -21.44 -9.62
CA TYR A 121 -12.55 -20.61 -8.42
C TYR A 121 -11.54 -19.47 -8.34
N THR A 122 -11.91 -18.39 -7.68
CA THR A 122 -11.06 -17.21 -7.48
C THR A 122 -9.87 -17.52 -6.57
N SER A 123 -8.68 -17.16 -7.01
CA SER A 123 -7.44 -17.21 -6.23
C SER A 123 -6.79 -15.84 -6.18
N TRP A 124 -6.06 -15.57 -5.12
CA TRP A 124 -5.40 -14.30 -4.88
C TRP A 124 -3.89 -14.48 -4.87
N GLY A 125 -3.18 -13.51 -5.39
CA GLY A 125 -1.73 -13.52 -5.38
C GLY A 125 -1.14 -12.13 -5.54
N ALA A 126 0.13 -11.99 -5.14
CA ALA A 126 0.92 -10.79 -5.34
C ALA A 126 2.35 -11.16 -5.74
N VAL A 127 2.97 -10.32 -6.53
CA VAL A 127 4.36 -10.44 -6.94
C VAL A 127 5.09 -9.16 -6.54
N TYR A 128 6.22 -9.32 -5.86
CA TYR A 128 7.08 -8.24 -5.45
C TYR A 128 8.43 -8.39 -6.12
N ALA A 129 8.96 -7.30 -6.66
CA ALA A 129 10.33 -7.22 -7.16
C ALA A 129 11.14 -6.32 -6.24
N GLU A 130 12.25 -6.85 -5.70
CA GLU A 130 13.21 -6.10 -4.89
C GLU A 130 14.51 -5.97 -5.67
N PHE A 131 15.03 -4.75 -5.77
CA PHE A 131 16.29 -4.49 -6.45
C PHE A 131 17.04 -3.32 -5.78
N LYS A 132 18.36 -3.33 -5.90
CA LYS A 132 19.22 -2.24 -5.43
C LYS A 132 19.51 -1.29 -6.57
N GLN A 133 19.45 -0.01 -6.28
CA GLN A 133 19.63 1.05 -7.25
C GLN A 133 20.40 2.20 -6.60
N PRO A 134 21.31 2.89 -7.31
CA PRO A 134 21.93 4.12 -6.83
C PRO A 134 20.86 5.15 -6.44
N ILE A 135 21.10 5.88 -5.36
CA ILE A 135 20.13 6.84 -4.83
C ILE A 135 19.77 7.94 -5.85
N SER A 136 20.71 8.30 -6.70
CA SER A 136 20.53 9.29 -7.77
C SER A 136 19.62 8.82 -8.92
N GLU A 137 19.39 7.52 -9.02
CA GLU A 137 18.54 6.89 -10.05
C GLU A 137 17.15 6.54 -9.54
N ILE A 138 16.92 6.73 -8.24
CA ILE A 138 15.61 6.47 -7.64
C ILE A 138 14.63 7.55 -8.07
N ALA A 139 13.76 7.22 -9.01
CA ALA A 139 12.71 8.11 -9.51
C ALA A 139 11.49 8.18 -8.58
N ASN A 140 10.68 9.22 -8.78
CA ASN A 140 9.37 9.33 -8.17
C ASN A 140 8.50 8.11 -8.55
N ALA A 141 7.73 7.62 -7.59
CA ALA A 141 6.77 6.53 -7.82
C ALA A 141 5.54 6.75 -6.95
N GLU A 142 4.39 6.26 -7.43
CA GLU A 142 3.13 6.32 -6.69
C GLU A 142 2.27 5.09 -6.97
N SER A 143 1.65 4.58 -5.92
CA SER A 143 0.63 3.54 -5.96
C SER A 143 -0.37 3.82 -4.83
N GLY A 144 -1.45 4.54 -5.16
CA GLY A 144 -2.47 4.96 -4.19
C GLY A 144 -2.04 6.10 -3.26
N ILE A 145 -0.75 6.22 -2.96
CA ILE A 145 -0.17 7.32 -2.16
C ILE A 145 0.90 8.02 -3.00
N LYS A 146 0.76 9.33 -3.17
CA LYS A 146 1.75 10.18 -3.82
C LYS A 146 2.47 11.03 -2.79
N VAL A 147 3.79 11.11 -2.89
CA VAL A 147 4.62 12.00 -2.07
C VAL A 147 5.35 12.98 -2.94
N THR A 148 5.33 14.25 -2.55
CA THR A 148 6.20 15.27 -3.14
C THR A 148 6.91 16.00 -2.02
N ARG A 149 8.17 16.37 -2.26
CA ARG A 149 9.04 17.03 -1.31
C ARG A 149 9.53 18.37 -1.89
N LYS A 150 9.41 19.42 -1.09
CA LYS A 150 9.98 20.73 -1.41
C LYS A 150 10.98 21.11 -0.35
N VAL A 151 12.16 21.52 -0.79
CA VAL A 151 13.26 22.02 0.03
C VAL A 151 14.04 23.05 -0.77
N THR A 152 14.70 24.00 -0.12
CA THR A 152 15.64 24.90 -0.80
C THR A 152 16.83 24.11 -1.35
N SER A 153 17.38 24.51 -2.48
CA SER A 153 18.61 23.92 -3.06
C SER A 153 19.90 24.61 -2.62
N LYS A 154 19.80 25.73 -1.93
CA LYS A 154 20.94 26.54 -1.47
C LYS A 154 20.68 27.03 -0.06
N ALA A 155 21.71 27.00 0.79
CA ALA A 155 21.67 27.47 2.16
C ALA A 155 23.06 27.92 2.60
N GLN A 156 23.14 28.56 3.76
CA GLN A 156 24.40 28.91 4.45
C GLN A 156 24.45 28.16 5.78
N VAL A 157 25.66 28.00 6.32
CA VAL A 157 25.84 27.43 7.66
C VAL A 157 25.14 28.33 8.69
N GLY A 158 24.35 27.72 9.56
CA GLY A 158 23.52 28.41 10.56
C GLY A 158 22.09 28.74 10.09
N ASP A 159 21.79 28.60 8.80
CA ASP A 159 20.42 28.78 8.30
C ASP A 159 19.45 27.76 8.88
N LYS A 160 18.16 28.13 8.90
CA LYS A 160 17.05 27.19 9.06
C LYS A 160 16.45 26.86 7.71
N VAL A 161 16.43 25.59 7.38
CA VAL A 161 15.84 25.07 6.15
C VAL A 161 14.53 24.35 6.48
N LYS A 162 13.48 24.71 5.75
CA LYS A 162 12.18 24.06 5.86
C LYS A 162 12.04 23.02 4.76
N VAL A 163 11.69 21.78 5.16
CA VAL A 163 11.27 20.72 4.27
C VAL A 163 9.76 20.59 4.36
N VAL A 164 9.09 20.64 3.22
CA VAL A 164 7.63 20.49 3.11
C VAL A 164 7.33 19.22 2.31
N LEU A 165 6.69 18.27 2.98
CA LEU A 165 6.18 17.05 2.36
C LEU A 165 4.69 17.21 2.07
N THR A 166 4.29 16.99 0.83
CA THR A 166 2.88 16.89 0.46
C THR A 166 2.56 15.45 0.13
N ILE A 167 1.63 14.87 0.86
CA ILE A 167 1.17 13.49 0.73
C ILE A 167 -0.25 13.54 0.21
N VAL A 168 -0.54 12.83 -0.88
CA VAL A 168 -1.88 12.73 -1.45
C VAL A 168 -2.28 11.26 -1.44
N ALA A 169 -3.40 10.96 -0.78
CA ALA A 169 -3.96 9.62 -0.67
C ALA A 169 -5.23 9.50 -1.54
N ASP A 170 -5.35 8.46 -2.35
CA ASP A 170 -6.50 8.19 -3.20
C ASP A 170 -7.71 7.65 -2.43
N ARG A 171 -7.48 7.13 -1.23
CA ARG A 171 -8.45 6.56 -0.28
C ARG A 171 -7.96 6.72 1.15
N ASP A 172 -8.74 6.28 2.12
CA ASP A 172 -8.30 6.20 3.51
C ASP A 172 -7.34 5.02 3.69
N TYR A 173 -6.24 5.26 4.37
CA TYR A 173 -5.24 4.26 4.76
C TYR A 173 -4.99 4.33 6.24
N ASP A 174 -4.93 3.20 6.92
CA ASP A 174 -4.49 3.11 8.30
C ASP A 174 -3.03 2.64 8.36
N PHE A 175 -2.30 3.13 9.35
CA PHE A 175 -0.90 2.79 9.62
C PHE A 175 0.05 3.11 8.46
N VAL A 176 0.08 4.37 8.05
CA VAL A 176 1.02 4.85 7.04
C VAL A 176 2.28 5.38 7.70
N LYS A 177 3.43 4.86 7.26
CA LYS A 177 4.75 5.35 7.65
C LYS A 177 5.34 6.18 6.51
N VAL A 178 5.79 7.39 6.84
CA VAL A 178 6.57 8.23 5.93
C VAL A 178 7.98 8.37 6.47
N ILE A 179 8.98 8.14 5.64
CA ILE A 179 10.39 8.25 5.98
C ILE A 179 11.01 9.30 5.05
N ASP A 180 11.42 10.41 5.62
CA ASP A 180 12.16 11.44 4.89
C ASP A 180 13.64 11.39 5.25
N ARG A 181 14.46 10.88 4.33
CA ARG A 181 15.91 10.81 4.50
C ARG A 181 16.54 12.12 4.12
N ARG A 182 17.08 12.82 5.13
CA ARG A 182 17.65 14.16 4.97
C ARG A 182 19.11 14.15 4.48
N ALA A 183 19.57 15.30 4.04
CA ALA A 183 21.00 15.53 3.77
C ALA A 183 21.79 15.57 5.09
N ALA A 184 23.02 15.07 5.08
CA ALA A 184 23.83 14.89 6.30
C ALA A 184 24.23 16.19 7.01
N CYS A 185 24.06 17.35 6.37
CA CYS A 185 24.28 18.68 6.97
C CYS A 185 23.03 19.25 7.66
N LEU A 186 21.94 18.51 7.72
CA LEU A 186 20.68 18.98 8.28
C LEU A 186 20.39 18.31 9.62
N GLU A 187 20.29 19.12 10.67
CA GLU A 187 19.93 18.68 12.02
C GLU A 187 18.52 19.15 12.40
N PRO A 188 17.63 18.28 12.90
CA PRO A 188 16.28 18.70 13.28
C PRO A 188 16.28 19.79 14.33
N VAL A 189 15.53 20.87 14.10
CA VAL A 189 15.34 21.93 15.12
C VAL A 189 14.64 21.37 16.35
N ASN A 190 13.66 20.50 16.16
CA ASN A 190 13.03 19.74 17.23
C ASN A 190 13.49 18.28 17.17
N GLN A 191 14.28 17.88 18.13
CA GLN A 191 14.86 16.53 18.22
C GLN A 191 13.99 15.56 19.04
N LEU A 192 12.91 16.05 19.67
CA LEU A 192 12.05 15.22 20.48
C LEU A 192 11.00 14.53 19.64
N SER A 193 10.88 13.22 19.84
CA SER A 193 9.78 12.44 19.25
C SER A 193 8.47 12.75 19.97
N GLY A 194 7.38 12.84 19.23
CA GLY A 194 6.07 13.10 19.80
C GLY A 194 4.96 13.27 18.78
N TYR A 195 3.72 13.22 19.28
CA TYR A 195 2.55 13.44 18.44
C TYR A 195 2.38 14.94 18.13
N GLN A 196 2.25 15.26 16.85
CA GLN A 196 2.06 16.61 16.33
C GLN A 196 0.61 16.80 15.88
N TRP A 197 -0.20 17.37 16.76
CA TRP A 197 -1.65 17.53 16.53
C TRP A 197 -1.98 18.32 15.26
N GLY A 198 -1.20 19.35 14.95
CA GLY A 198 -1.39 20.16 13.74
C GLY A 198 -1.13 19.41 12.43
N MET A 199 -0.33 18.33 12.49
CA MET A 199 -0.01 17.47 11.34
C MET A 199 -0.77 16.14 11.38
N GLY A 200 -1.41 15.80 12.50
CA GLY A 200 -2.15 14.56 12.66
C GLY A 200 -1.30 13.30 12.63
N CYS A 201 -0.04 13.37 13.05
CA CYS A 201 0.89 12.24 13.03
C CYS A 201 1.88 12.30 14.20
N TYR A 202 2.45 11.14 14.49
CA TYR A 202 3.60 11.04 15.40
C TYR A 202 4.88 11.28 14.61
N VAL A 203 5.75 12.17 15.07
CA VAL A 203 7.03 12.51 14.43
C VAL A 203 8.15 11.95 15.27
N ALA A 204 9.08 11.24 14.64
CA ALA A 204 10.27 10.67 15.26
C ALA A 204 11.51 11.02 14.43
N PRO A 205 12.29 12.04 14.84
CA PRO A 205 13.59 12.32 14.28
C PRO A 205 14.59 11.19 14.62
N HIS A 206 15.36 10.75 13.64
CA HIS A 206 16.47 9.82 13.74
C HIS A 206 17.72 10.47 13.15
N ASP A 207 18.88 9.82 13.25
CA ASP A 207 20.15 10.38 12.78
C ASP A 207 20.19 10.61 11.26
N ASP A 208 19.56 9.73 10.48
CA ASP A 208 19.57 9.75 9.01
C ASP A 208 18.25 10.23 8.38
N ALA A 209 17.17 10.23 9.15
CA ALA A 209 15.83 10.46 8.64
C ALA A 209 14.91 11.07 9.69
N THR A 210 13.81 11.64 9.22
CA THR A 210 12.66 11.93 10.08
C THR A 210 11.50 11.03 9.65
N ASN A 211 10.97 10.28 10.61
CA ASN A 211 9.84 9.39 10.40
C ASN A 211 8.54 10.05 10.86
N PHE A 212 7.49 9.89 10.05
CA PHE A 212 6.14 10.32 10.39
C PHE A 212 5.24 9.08 10.38
N TYR A 213 4.46 8.91 11.43
CA TYR A 213 3.55 7.78 11.58
C TYR A 213 2.12 8.30 11.69
N PHE A 214 1.32 7.91 10.72
CA PHE A 214 -0.10 8.21 10.68
C PHE A 214 -0.87 6.97 11.09
N ASP A 215 -1.62 7.03 12.19
CA ASP A 215 -2.57 5.96 12.54
C ASP A 215 -3.64 5.87 11.45
N ARG A 216 -4.09 7.03 10.96
CA ARG A 216 -4.99 7.14 9.83
C ARG A 216 -4.59 8.30 8.93
N LEU A 217 -4.40 8.00 7.65
CA LEU A 217 -4.21 8.96 6.57
C LEU A 217 -5.51 8.96 5.73
N SER A 218 -6.34 9.97 5.90
CA SER A 218 -7.61 10.07 5.17
C SER A 218 -7.37 10.38 3.69
N LYS A 219 -8.32 10.03 2.85
CA LYS A 219 -8.33 10.44 1.42
C LYS A 219 -8.16 11.95 1.30
N GLY A 220 -7.23 12.36 0.45
CA GLY A 220 -6.99 13.76 0.16
C GLY A 220 -5.54 14.18 0.32
N LYS A 221 -5.33 15.47 0.50
CA LYS A 221 -4.01 16.09 0.59
C LYS A 221 -3.66 16.38 2.05
N HIS A 222 -2.48 15.91 2.47
CA HIS A 222 -1.87 16.17 3.77
C HIS A 222 -0.53 16.87 3.56
N VAL A 223 -0.21 17.81 4.43
CA VAL A 223 1.05 18.54 4.38
C VAL A 223 1.71 18.42 5.75
N VAL A 224 2.97 18.00 5.75
CA VAL A 224 3.82 18.01 6.93
C VAL A 224 5.03 18.88 6.67
N GLU A 225 5.42 19.65 7.66
CA GLU A 225 6.55 20.57 7.59
C GLU A 225 7.51 20.26 8.74
N ILE A 226 8.80 20.31 8.42
CA ILE A 226 9.85 20.15 9.41
C ILE A 226 10.96 21.15 9.15
N GLU A 227 11.55 21.69 10.20
CA GLU A 227 12.66 22.62 10.14
C GLU A 227 13.96 21.95 10.58
N TYR A 228 15.02 22.27 9.87
CA TYR A 228 16.37 21.79 10.15
C TYR A 228 17.34 22.97 10.26
N PHE A 229 18.32 22.87 11.14
CA PHE A 229 19.51 23.69 11.10
C PHE A 229 20.50 23.13 10.10
N VAL A 230 21.22 24.02 9.42
CA VAL A 230 22.34 23.68 8.53
C VAL A 230 23.63 23.79 9.33
N ASP A 231 24.35 22.67 9.51
CA ASP A 231 25.51 22.62 10.40
C ASP A 231 26.86 22.72 9.69
N ARG A 232 26.96 22.38 8.39
CA ARG A 232 28.22 22.30 7.64
C ARG A 232 28.11 22.75 6.21
N GLN A 233 29.15 23.40 5.72
CA GLN A 233 29.31 23.73 4.31
C GLN A 233 29.61 22.49 3.45
N GLY A 234 29.27 22.54 2.19
CA GLY A 234 29.56 21.49 1.20
C GLY A 234 28.41 21.21 0.24
N GLU A 235 28.61 20.20 -0.59
CA GLU A 235 27.58 19.67 -1.48
C GLU A 235 27.03 18.35 -0.92
N TYR A 236 25.74 18.29 -0.68
CA TYR A 236 25.07 17.16 -0.05
C TYR A 236 23.99 16.61 -0.94
N GLN A 237 23.81 15.30 -0.86
CA GLN A 237 22.68 14.60 -1.45
C GLN A 237 21.85 13.94 -0.32
N SER A 238 20.55 14.18 -0.33
CA SER A 238 19.63 13.51 0.57
C SER A 238 19.36 12.07 0.10
N GLY A 239 18.72 11.28 0.94
CA GLY A 239 18.02 10.08 0.48
C GLY A 239 16.65 10.40 -0.12
N SER A 240 15.95 9.39 -0.59
CA SER A 240 14.56 9.51 -1.05
C SER A 240 13.61 9.70 0.13
N CYS A 241 12.46 10.34 -0.11
CA CYS A 241 11.33 10.31 0.81
C CYS A 241 10.35 9.21 0.37
N SER A 242 9.91 8.36 1.29
CA SER A 242 8.98 7.28 0.99
C SER A 242 7.80 7.28 1.95
N ALA A 243 6.60 7.04 1.44
CA ALA A 243 5.40 6.75 2.23
C ALA A 243 4.90 5.36 1.88
N GLN A 244 4.47 4.59 2.88
CA GLN A 244 3.99 3.22 2.68
C GLN A 244 2.94 2.85 3.71
N CYS A 245 1.87 2.20 3.27
CA CYS A 245 0.92 1.54 4.15
C CYS A 245 1.59 0.30 4.76
N THR A 246 1.68 0.24 6.09
CA THR A 246 2.45 -0.80 6.80
C THR A 246 1.93 -2.21 6.52
N TYR A 247 0.62 -2.39 6.48
CA TYR A 247 -0.01 -3.70 6.29
C TYR A 247 -0.42 -4.00 4.85
N SER A 248 -0.21 -3.05 3.94
CA SER A 248 -0.45 -3.20 2.50
C SER A 248 0.66 -2.48 1.73
N PRO A 249 1.87 -3.05 1.72
CA PRO A 249 3.07 -2.38 1.22
C PRO A 249 3.03 -2.05 -0.28
N GLU A 250 2.10 -2.63 -1.03
CA GLU A 250 1.82 -2.28 -2.42
C GLU A 250 1.23 -0.87 -2.59
N PHE A 251 0.68 -0.29 -1.51
CA PHE A 251 0.24 1.10 -1.49
C PHE A 251 1.32 1.97 -0.87
N GLY A 252 1.88 2.81 -1.69
CA GLY A 252 2.94 3.70 -1.27
C GLY A 252 3.32 4.71 -2.34
N GLY A 253 4.20 5.62 -1.97
CA GLY A 253 4.74 6.63 -2.85
C GLY A 253 6.17 6.95 -2.49
N ARG A 254 6.89 7.52 -3.44
CA ARG A 254 8.29 7.87 -3.26
C ARG A 254 8.58 9.18 -3.99
N ALA A 255 9.29 10.08 -3.32
CA ALA A 255 9.90 11.26 -3.91
C ALA A 255 11.41 11.05 -4.01
N GLU A 256 11.99 11.49 -5.12
CA GLU A 256 13.42 11.40 -5.41
C GLU A 256 14.28 12.16 -4.40
N ALA A 257 15.58 11.86 -4.39
CA ALA A 257 16.57 12.57 -3.63
C ALA A 257 16.75 14.01 -4.15
N TYR A 258 17.11 14.94 -3.27
CA TYR A 258 17.50 16.31 -3.64
C TYR A 258 18.97 16.58 -3.37
N ARG A 259 19.50 17.60 -4.02
CA ARG A 259 20.82 18.14 -3.74
C ARG A 259 20.70 19.46 -2.99
N LEU A 260 21.58 19.66 -2.02
CA LEU A 260 21.70 20.88 -1.24
C LEU A 260 23.14 21.37 -1.29
N ASN A 261 23.33 22.60 -1.76
CA ASN A 261 24.62 23.27 -1.75
C ASN A 261 24.66 24.28 -0.59
N VAL A 262 25.54 24.06 0.35
CA VAL A 262 25.72 24.90 1.55
C VAL A 262 27.01 25.70 1.43
N LYS A 263 26.85 27.00 1.53
CA LYS A 263 27.98 27.94 1.61
C LYS A 263 28.33 28.27 3.05
N GLU A 264 29.49 28.85 3.24
CA GLU A 264 29.96 29.38 4.51
C GLU A 264 29.04 30.48 5.05
#